data_183f2bb7cca84910eff68c8bab1172c9
#
_entry.id   183f2bb7cca84910eff68c8bab1172c9
#
_cell.length_a   1.000
_cell.length_b   1.000
_cell.length_c   1.000
_cell.angle_alpha   90.00
_cell.angle_beta   90.00
_cell.angle_gamma   90.00
#
_symmetry.space_group_name_H-M   'P 1'
#
loop_
_entity.id
_entity.type
_entity.pdbx_description
1 polymer ?
#
loop_
_entity_poly.entity_id
_entity_poly.type
_entity_poly.pdbx_seq_one_letter_code
_entity_poly.pdbx_strand_id
1 'polypeptide(L)' 'MQKILIVEDDADIQDILKNHLIDAGYEVVVASDGVAGIAMFDDTINLILLDIMLPKINGYGVC' A
#
# COMPACT_ATOMS: atom_id res chain seq x y z
N MET A 1 -8.34 -10.90 -12.18
CA MET A 1 -8.11 -9.56 -11.67
C MET A 1 -6.89 -9.57 -10.80
N GLN A 2 -6.08 -8.55 -10.88
CA GLN A 2 -4.86 -8.52 -10.09
C GLN A 2 -5.13 -8.02 -8.69
N LYS A 3 -4.42 -8.55 -7.73
CA LYS A 3 -4.60 -8.18 -6.35
C LYS A 3 -3.39 -7.41 -5.86
N ILE A 4 -3.62 -6.28 -5.24
CA ILE A 4 -2.56 -5.41 -4.75
C ILE A 4 -2.67 -5.29 -3.25
N LEU A 5 -1.55 -5.47 -2.56
CA LEU A 5 -1.48 -5.28 -1.13
C LEU A 5 -0.87 -3.91 -0.87
N ILE A 6 -1.56 -3.08 -0.11
CA ILE A 6 -1.06 -1.77 0.28
C ILE A 6 -0.64 -1.84 1.73
N VAL A 7 0.59 -1.44 2.01
CA VAL A 7 1.07 -1.35 3.39
C VAL A 7 1.26 0.12 3.71
N GLU A 8 0.38 0.66 4.52
CA GLU A 8 0.38 2.07 4.81
C GLU A 8 -0.27 2.30 6.17
N ASP A 9 0.35 3.08 7.05
CA ASP A 9 -0.18 3.27 8.39
C ASP A 9 -1.14 4.46 8.49
N ASP A 10 -1.23 5.30 7.50
CA ASP A 10 -2.13 6.44 7.52
C ASP A 10 -3.45 6.05 6.86
N ALA A 11 -4.54 6.11 7.63
CA ALA A 11 -5.83 5.67 7.11
C ALA A 11 -6.34 6.50 5.94
N ASP A 12 -6.03 7.78 5.93
CA ASP A 12 -6.48 8.63 4.83
C ASP A 12 -5.76 8.25 3.54
N ILE A 13 -4.48 7.97 3.64
CA ILE A 13 -3.71 7.58 2.46
C ILE A 13 -4.14 6.20 2.01
N GLN A 14 -4.43 5.30 2.94
CA GLN A 14 -4.97 3.99 2.58
C GLN A 14 -6.22 4.15 1.73
N ASP A 15 -7.12 5.03 2.14
CA ASP A 15 -8.37 5.21 1.42
C ASP A 15 -8.13 5.78 0.04
N ILE A 16 -7.24 6.74 -0.09
CA ILE A 16 -6.95 7.35 -1.37
C ILE A 16 -6.38 6.32 -2.32
N LEU A 17 -5.40 5.57 -1.88
CA LEU A 17 -4.77 4.59 -2.74
C LEU A 17 -5.74 3.46 -3.09
N LYS A 18 -6.51 3.02 -2.11
CA LYS A 18 -7.44 1.95 -2.33
C LYS A 18 -8.48 2.34 -3.37
N ASN A 19 -9.03 3.53 -3.23
CA ASN A 19 -10.06 3.97 -4.16
C ASN A 19 -9.52 4.13 -5.57
N HIS A 20 -8.31 4.66 -5.71
CA HIS A 20 -7.71 4.79 -7.01
C HIS A 20 -7.51 3.42 -7.66
N LEU A 21 -7.06 2.45 -6.90
CA LEU A 21 -6.77 1.13 -7.47
C LEU A 21 -8.04 0.36 -7.78
N ILE A 22 -9.05 0.49 -6.94
CA ILE A 22 -10.32 -0.16 -7.22
C ILE A 22 -10.94 0.42 -8.47
N ASP A 23 -10.83 1.74 -8.63
CA ASP A 23 -11.34 2.38 -9.81
C ASP A 23 -10.63 1.91 -11.06
N ALA A 24 -9.37 1.55 -10.95
CA ALA A 24 -8.61 1.07 -12.08
C ALA A 24 -8.84 -0.42 -12.36
N GLY A 25 -9.66 -1.07 -11.55
CA GLY A 25 -9.99 -2.46 -11.80
C GLY A 25 -9.20 -3.48 -11.02
N TYR A 26 -8.49 -3.06 -9.98
CA TYR A 26 -7.71 -3.99 -9.18
C TYR A 26 -8.46 -4.41 -7.91
N GLU A 27 -8.07 -5.55 -7.39
CA GLU A 27 -8.55 -5.97 -6.09
C GLU A 27 -7.53 -5.46 -5.09
N VAL A 28 -7.95 -4.93 -3.96
CA VAL A 28 -7.04 -4.28 -3.03
C VAL A 28 -7.18 -4.85 -1.62
N VAL A 29 -6.03 -5.10 -0.99
CA VAL A 29 -5.98 -5.52 0.39
C VAL A 29 -5.11 -4.49 1.10
N VAL A 30 -5.48 -4.10 2.29
CA VAL A 30 -4.76 -3.05 3.01
C VAL A 30 -4.23 -3.57 4.33
N ALA A 31 -2.98 -3.27 4.62
CA ALA A 31 -2.36 -3.59 5.90
C ALA A 31 -1.85 -2.30 6.52
N SER A 32 -1.91 -2.21 7.82
CA SER A 32 -1.52 -0.99 8.50
C SER A 32 -0.03 -0.91 8.80
N ASP A 33 0.66 -2.02 8.75
CA ASP A 33 2.11 -2.00 8.99
C ASP A 33 2.73 -3.24 8.34
N GLY A 34 4.03 -3.34 8.44
CA GLY A 34 4.75 -4.43 7.79
C GLY A 34 4.41 -5.80 8.35
N VAL A 35 4.12 -5.87 9.63
CA VAL A 35 3.79 -7.15 10.23
C VAL A 35 2.45 -7.64 9.69
N ALA A 36 1.46 -6.75 9.64
CA ALA A 36 0.17 -7.11 9.08
C ALA A 36 0.31 -7.43 7.59
N GLY A 37 1.18 -6.69 6.89
CA GLY A 37 1.40 -6.94 5.48
C GLY A 37 1.96 -8.32 5.23
N ILE A 38 2.91 -8.75 6.04
CA ILE A 38 3.48 -10.06 5.88
C ILE A 38 2.42 -11.11 6.17
N ALA A 39 1.59 -10.90 7.18
CA ALA A 39 0.56 -11.85 7.52
C ALA A 39 -0.50 -11.97 6.43
N MET A 40 -0.70 -10.91 5.67
CA MET A 40 -1.69 -10.94 4.62
C MET A 40 -1.15 -11.37 3.28
N PHE A 41 0.16 -11.43 3.16
CA PHE A 41 0.76 -11.77 1.88
C PHE A 41 0.56 -13.24 1.57
N ASP A 42 0.15 -13.54 0.36
CA ASP A 42 0.04 -14.92 -0.07
C ASP A 42 0.18 -14.97 -1.58
N ASP A 43 0.00 -16.15 -2.15
CA ASP A 43 0.22 -16.34 -3.57
C ASP A 43 -0.74 -15.56 -4.44
N THR A 44 -1.82 -15.04 -3.89
CA THR A 44 -2.77 -14.30 -4.70
C THR A 44 -2.38 -12.85 -4.87
N ILE A 45 -1.40 -12.37 -4.10
CA ILE A 45 -0.96 -10.98 -4.20
C ILE A 45 -0.03 -10.84 -5.41
N ASN A 46 -0.37 -9.91 -6.29
CA ASN A 46 0.44 -9.68 -7.48
C ASN A 46 1.41 -8.52 -7.32
N LEU A 47 1.10 -7.59 -6.44
CA LEU A 47 1.95 -6.42 -6.26
C LEU A 47 1.80 -5.89 -4.85
N ILE A 48 2.87 -5.42 -4.26
CA ILE A 48 2.85 -4.79 -2.94
C ILE A 48 3.25 -3.35 -3.07
N LEU A 49 2.42 -2.46 -2.53
CA LEU A 49 2.77 -1.05 -2.47
C LEU A 49 3.14 -0.73 -1.04
N LEU A 50 4.40 -0.35 -0.83
CA LEU A 50 4.84 0.01 0.46
C LEU A 50 5.03 1.46 0.54
N ASP A 51 4.37 2.11 1.47
CA ASP A 51 4.57 3.51 1.64
C ASP A 51 5.56 3.69 2.73
N ILE A 52 6.75 4.08 2.38
CA ILE A 52 7.68 4.23 3.32
C ILE A 52 7.76 5.49 3.97
N MET A 53 6.91 6.33 3.82
CA MET A 53 6.90 7.51 4.50
C MET A 53 8.15 8.20 4.62
N LEU A 54 8.87 8.22 3.74
CA LEU A 54 9.99 8.87 3.79
C LEU A 54 9.91 10.24 3.89
N PRO A 55 8.95 10.74 3.99
CA PRO A 55 8.75 12.07 3.99
C PRO A 55 9.67 12.71 4.86
N LYS A 56 9.94 12.18 5.76
CA LYS A 56 10.68 12.76 6.65
C LYS A 56 11.94 13.03 6.08
N ILE A 57 12.22 12.52 5.16
CA ILE A 57 13.38 12.71 4.62
C ILE A 57 13.46 13.89 4.00
N ASN A 58 12.79 14.47 4.06
CA ASN A 58 12.78 15.48 3.59
C ASN A 58 13.02 15.57 2.51
N GLY A 59 12.46 15.43 2.32
CA GLY A 59 12.40 15.40 1.27
C GLY A 59 13.38 15.83 0.44
N TYR A 60 13.88 16.32 0.42
CA TYR A 60 14.70 16.70 -0.44
C TYR A 60 15.70 15.92 -0.53
N GLY A 61 15.87 15.62 0.24
CA GLY A 61 16.83 14.93 0.20
C GLY A 61 16.72 14.02 -0.74
N VAL A 62 15.98 13.76 -0.94
CA VAL A 62 15.90 12.81 -1.68
C VAL A 62 15.90 13.00 -2.83
N CYS A 63 15.65 13.71 -2.98
CA CYS A 63 15.53 13.75 -4.01
C CYS A 63 16.02 13.58 -4.43
#